data_cec5df0e8e48ab1845a1a5a5fe8ed77e
#
_entry.id   cec5df0e8e48ab1845a1a5a5fe8ed77e
#
_cell.length_a   1.000
_cell.length_b   1.000
_cell.length_c   1.000
_cell.angle_alpha   90.00
_cell.angle_beta   90.00
_cell.angle_gamma   90.00
#
_symmetry.space_group_name_H-M   'P 1'
#
loop_
_entity.id
_entity.type
_entity.pdbx_description
1 polymer ?
#
loop_
_entity_poly.entity_id
_entity_poly.type
_entity_poly.pdbx_seq_one_letter_code
_entity_poly.pdbx_strand_id
1 'polypeptide(L)'
;MLTVKKRNGEIETFDIERIKRALNACMVQDLNYKKEKAEVIAEEVAKQVQNLLILEPQPIKVEEIQNRIESQLMAEGYFDVAKQYILYRDEKRRVRDASEVSEEVVKAFKTNDKYFSNPIQKFQALDKFARYDHNLSRRETWEESVSRVMGFFKEHCEEKSYDITKAWWGRLESGLLNLQSSPSMRCVQMAGPALKRCHVGVYNCSFQFLQSTQDLAEELYILMQGTGVGFSVEYEYSVEKFSRVKRQKKEEPSHLVVEDSTEGWCDAYKAGLDAWWSGKDITFDYSNIREAGTPLKTKGGKASG
;
A
#
# COMPACT_ATOMS: atom_id res chain seq x y z
N MET A 1 16.93 22.39 -26.57
CA MET A 1 18.00 21.63 -25.91
C MET A 1 17.30 20.65 -24.95
N LEU A 2 17.54 19.35 -25.06
CA LEU A 2 16.92 18.34 -24.19
C LEU A 2 17.41 18.50 -22.75
N THR A 3 16.48 18.62 -21.81
CA THR A 3 16.78 18.77 -20.39
C THR A 3 16.09 17.66 -19.57
N VAL A 4 16.72 17.21 -18.51
CA VAL A 4 16.27 16.13 -17.67
C VAL A 4 16.07 16.62 -16.24
N LYS A 5 14.91 16.35 -15.68
CA LYS A 5 14.62 16.57 -14.27
C LYS A 5 15.01 15.31 -13.47
N LYS A 6 16.06 15.44 -12.67
CA LYS A 6 16.48 14.39 -11.73
C LYS A 6 15.44 14.18 -10.63
N ARG A 7 15.55 13.04 -9.91
CA ARG A 7 14.68 12.71 -8.76
C ARG A 7 14.79 13.70 -7.60
N ASN A 8 15.97 14.30 -7.40
CA ASN A 8 16.19 15.36 -6.40
C ASN A 8 15.67 16.74 -6.83
N GLY A 9 15.05 16.84 -8.01
CA GLY A 9 14.48 18.08 -8.55
C GLY A 9 15.44 18.90 -9.40
N GLU A 10 16.74 18.61 -9.43
CA GLU A 10 17.72 19.30 -10.27
C GLU A 10 17.45 19.07 -11.75
N ILE A 11 17.72 20.09 -12.57
CA ILE A 11 17.62 20.02 -14.03
C ILE A 11 19.03 19.99 -14.62
N GLU A 12 19.30 19.01 -15.47
CA GLU A 12 20.56 18.86 -16.19
C GLU A 12 20.33 18.66 -17.69
N THR A 13 21.38 18.81 -18.49
CA THR A 13 21.34 18.49 -19.91
C THR A 13 21.25 16.99 -20.11
N PHE A 14 20.43 16.57 -21.07
CA PHE A 14 20.33 15.15 -21.45
C PHE A 14 21.64 14.64 -22.02
N ASP A 15 22.08 13.47 -21.52
CA ASP A 15 23.30 12.78 -21.94
C ASP A 15 22.94 11.39 -22.48
N ILE A 16 23.00 11.22 -23.80
CA ILE A 16 22.71 9.97 -24.50
C ILE A 16 23.68 8.84 -24.10
N GLU A 17 24.90 9.18 -23.71
CA GLU A 17 25.91 8.19 -23.32
C GLU A 17 25.52 7.42 -22.05
N ARG A 18 24.66 8.00 -21.21
CA ARG A 18 24.11 7.31 -20.05
C ARG A 18 23.20 6.15 -20.45
N ILE A 19 22.40 6.33 -21.49
CA ILE A 19 21.52 5.28 -22.02
C ILE A 19 22.38 4.18 -22.62
N LYS A 20 23.35 4.53 -23.48
CA LYS A 20 24.24 3.56 -24.11
C LYS A 20 25.01 2.72 -23.08
N ARG A 21 25.57 3.36 -22.06
CA ARG A 21 26.29 2.65 -20.98
C ARG A 21 25.39 1.69 -20.21
N ALA A 22 24.16 2.10 -19.89
CA ALA A 22 23.22 1.25 -19.15
C ALA A 22 22.80 0.03 -19.99
N LEU A 23 22.50 0.22 -21.28
CA LEU A 23 22.15 -0.88 -22.18
C LEU A 23 23.31 -1.82 -22.46
N ASN A 24 24.52 -1.29 -22.69
CA ASN A 24 25.72 -2.11 -22.85
C ASN A 24 26.02 -2.95 -21.62
N ALA A 25 25.94 -2.36 -20.43
CA ALA A 25 26.16 -3.10 -19.18
C ALA A 25 25.16 -4.26 -19.05
N CYS A 26 23.88 -4.03 -19.29
CA CYS A 26 22.83 -5.03 -19.24
C CYS A 26 23.07 -6.18 -20.25
N MET A 27 23.41 -5.85 -21.50
CA MET A 27 23.62 -6.85 -22.55
C MET A 27 24.91 -7.68 -22.37
N VAL A 28 26.01 -7.03 -22.01
CA VAL A 28 27.32 -7.71 -21.88
C VAL A 28 27.44 -8.47 -20.56
N GLN A 29 27.06 -7.84 -19.43
CA GLN A 29 27.25 -8.45 -18.11
C GLN A 29 26.21 -9.49 -17.77
N ASP A 30 24.95 -9.24 -18.12
CA ASP A 30 23.83 -10.07 -17.67
C ASP A 30 23.35 -11.05 -18.76
N LEU A 31 23.44 -10.69 -20.05
CA LEU A 31 22.98 -11.52 -21.17
C LEU A 31 24.09 -12.14 -22.05
N ASN A 32 25.38 -11.90 -21.69
CA ASN A 32 26.54 -12.41 -22.41
C ASN A 32 26.56 -12.09 -23.91
N TYR A 33 26.05 -10.92 -24.30
CA TYR A 33 26.16 -10.44 -25.68
C TYR A 33 27.63 -10.13 -26.02
N LYS A 34 28.03 -10.36 -27.28
CA LYS A 34 29.31 -9.86 -27.77
C LYS A 34 29.32 -8.35 -27.74
N LYS A 35 30.42 -7.76 -27.30
CA LYS A 35 30.57 -6.32 -27.06
C LYS A 35 30.20 -5.49 -28.28
N GLU A 36 30.68 -5.88 -29.46
CA GLU A 36 30.43 -5.18 -30.73
C GLU A 36 28.93 -5.17 -31.06
N LYS A 37 28.23 -6.29 -30.83
CA LYS A 37 26.77 -6.36 -31.06
C LYS A 37 25.99 -5.53 -30.05
N ALA A 38 26.41 -5.54 -28.77
CA ALA A 38 25.78 -4.75 -27.72
C ALA A 38 25.93 -3.24 -28.00
N GLU A 39 27.10 -2.78 -28.46
CA GLU A 39 27.35 -1.39 -28.82
C GLU A 39 26.44 -0.91 -29.94
N VAL A 40 26.24 -1.71 -31.00
CA VAL A 40 25.35 -1.38 -32.12
C VAL A 40 23.90 -1.23 -31.64
N ILE A 41 23.39 -2.18 -30.89
CA ILE A 41 22.01 -2.15 -30.37
C ILE A 41 21.83 -0.94 -29.43
N ALA A 42 22.78 -0.71 -28.53
CA ALA A 42 22.71 0.41 -27.60
C ALA A 42 22.72 1.77 -28.30
N GLU A 43 23.52 1.92 -29.37
CA GLU A 43 23.58 3.13 -30.20
C GLU A 43 22.25 3.37 -30.92
N GLU A 44 21.69 2.33 -31.53
CA GLU A 44 20.43 2.40 -32.28
C GLU A 44 19.25 2.76 -31.36
N VAL A 45 19.06 2.03 -30.29
CA VAL A 45 17.97 2.27 -29.31
C VAL A 45 18.12 3.64 -28.67
N ALA A 46 19.33 4.05 -28.27
CA ALA A 46 19.55 5.35 -27.64
C ALA A 46 19.21 6.52 -28.58
N LYS A 47 19.53 6.44 -29.88
CA LYS A 47 19.18 7.45 -30.87
C LYS A 47 17.68 7.52 -31.08
N GLN A 48 17.01 6.40 -31.20
CA GLN A 48 15.54 6.36 -31.36
C GLN A 48 14.84 6.97 -30.16
N VAL A 49 15.25 6.59 -28.94
CA VAL A 49 14.74 7.18 -27.69
C VAL A 49 14.98 8.69 -27.68
N GLN A 50 16.17 9.17 -28.02
CA GLN A 50 16.46 10.60 -28.09
C GLN A 50 15.53 11.35 -29.06
N ASN A 51 15.26 10.78 -30.23
CA ASN A 51 14.34 11.37 -31.21
C ASN A 51 12.91 11.46 -30.66
N LEU A 52 12.43 10.47 -29.90
CA LEU A 52 11.13 10.51 -29.28
C LEU A 52 11.06 11.56 -28.16
N LEU A 53 12.12 11.68 -27.36
CA LEU A 53 12.18 12.63 -26.25
C LEU A 53 12.21 14.11 -26.70
N ILE A 54 12.66 14.39 -27.93
CA ILE A 54 12.62 15.76 -28.50
C ILE A 54 11.18 16.28 -28.65
N LEU A 55 10.22 15.37 -28.82
CA LEU A 55 8.81 15.71 -29.01
C LEU A 55 8.05 15.86 -27.66
N GLU A 56 8.69 15.52 -26.54
CA GLU A 56 8.06 15.59 -25.23
C GLU A 56 8.25 16.98 -24.56
N PRO A 57 7.32 17.38 -23.66
CA PRO A 57 7.47 18.59 -22.86
C PRO A 57 8.74 18.57 -21.98
N GLN A 58 9.44 19.69 -21.93
CA GLN A 58 10.71 19.80 -21.17
C GLN A 58 10.49 20.50 -19.81
N PRO A 59 11.22 20.15 -18.74
CA PRO A 59 12.22 19.07 -18.62
C PRO A 59 11.58 17.69 -18.44
N ILE A 60 12.17 16.65 -19.04
CA ILE A 60 11.67 15.27 -18.99
C ILE A 60 12.13 14.58 -17.69
N LYS A 61 11.26 13.84 -17.03
CA LYS A 61 11.63 13.08 -15.84
C LYS A 61 12.46 11.84 -16.20
N VAL A 62 13.39 11.46 -15.33
CA VAL A 62 14.24 10.26 -15.53
C VAL A 62 13.39 9.00 -15.73
N GLU A 63 12.28 8.88 -15.03
CA GLU A 63 11.35 7.74 -15.15
C GLU A 63 10.74 7.64 -16.56
N GLU A 64 10.40 8.77 -17.17
CA GLU A 64 9.85 8.82 -18.54
C GLU A 64 10.88 8.36 -19.57
N ILE A 65 12.13 8.78 -19.40
CA ILE A 65 13.24 8.31 -20.25
C ILE A 65 13.39 6.78 -20.13
N GLN A 66 13.36 6.25 -18.92
CA GLN A 66 13.47 4.80 -18.67
C GLN A 66 12.31 4.02 -19.28
N ASN A 67 11.08 4.54 -19.17
CA ASN A 67 9.91 3.92 -19.79
C ASN A 67 9.99 3.92 -21.32
N ARG A 68 10.54 5.00 -21.92
CA ARG A 68 10.78 5.06 -23.36
C ARG A 68 11.81 4.05 -23.84
N ILE A 69 12.88 3.84 -23.05
CA ILE A 69 13.89 2.81 -23.34
C ILE A 69 13.25 1.41 -23.34
N GLU A 70 12.48 1.10 -22.33
CA GLU A 70 11.77 -0.19 -22.21
C GLU A 70 10.82 -0.41 -23.40
N SER A 71 10.00 0.58 -23.72
CA SER A 71 9.06 0.52 -24.85
C SER A 71 9.77 0.36 -26.18
N GLN A 72 10.90 1.06 -26.38
CA GLN A 72 11.67 0.99 -27.62
C GLN A 72 12.35 -0.37 -27.81
N LEU A 73 12.93 -0.93 -26.74
CA LEU A 73 13.50 -2.29 -26.77
C LEU A 73 12.44 -3.35 -27.12
N MET A 74 11.22 -3.20 -26.62
CA MET A 74 10.11 -4.09 -26.95
C MET A 74 9.66 -3.91 -28.40
N ALA A 75 9.58 -2.67 -28.90
CA ALA A 75 9.19 -2.37 -30.26
C ALA A 75 10.17 -2.92 -31.30
N GLU A 76 11.47 -2.92 -30.98
CA GLU A 76 12.52 -3.49 -31.85
C GLU A 76 12.69 -5.02 -31.70
N GLY A 77 11.88 -5.66 -30.82
CA GLY A 77 11.93 -7.11 -30.62
C GLY A 77 13.06 -7.61 -29.71
N TYR A 78 13.75 -6.71 -28.99
CA TYR A 78 14.80 -7.06 -28.02
C TYR A 78 14.18 -7.41 -26.67
N PHE A 79 13.29 -8.39 -26.62
CA PHE A 79 12.52 -8.73 -25.41
C PHE A 79 13.36 -9.21 -24.24
N ASP A 80 14.44 -9.95 -24.49
CA ASP A 80 15.39 -10.40 -23.48
C ASP A 80 16.13 -9.21 -22.86
N VAL A 81 16.57 -8.26 -23.68
CA VAL A 81 17.22 -7.02 -23.22
C VAL A 81 16.25 -6.15 -22.44
N ALA A 82 15.01 -5.98 -22.93
CA ALA A 82 13.97 -5.24 -22.24
C ALA A 82 13.70 -5.82 -20.85
N LYS A 83 13.51 -7.15 -20.76
CA LYS A 83 13.28 -7.84 -19.49
C LYS A 83 14.43 -7.62 -18.51
N GLN A 84 15.67 -7.80 -18.97
CA GLN A 84 16.84 -7.63 -18.12
C GLN A 84 17.04 -6.17 -17.68
N TYR A 85 16.75 -5.22 -18.58
CA TYR A 85 16.81 -3.79 -18.25
C TYR A 85 15.80 -3.39 -17.16
N ILE A 86 14.56 -3.94 -17.21
CA ILE A 86 13.54 -3.74 -16.17
C ILE A 86 14.04 -4.30 -14.82
N LEU A 87 14.58 -5.53 -14.80
CA LEU A 87 15.12 -6.13 -13.58
C LEU A 87 16.30 -5.32 -13.01
N TYR A 88 17.23 -4.89 -13.85
CA TYR A 88 18.35 -4.01 -13.47
C TYR A 88 17.85 -2.69 -12.86
N ARG A 89 16.85 -2.08 -13.49
CA ARG A 89 16.23 -0.84 -13.00
C ARG A 89 15.61 -1.04 -11.61
N ASP A 90 14.87 -2.14 -11.41
CA ASP A 90 14.24 -2.45 -10.13
C ASP A 90 15.27 -2.71 -9.03
N GLU A 91 16.35 -3.46 -9.33
CA GLU A 91 17.45 -3.67 -8.40
C GLU A 91 18.14 -2.37 -8.02
N LYS A 92 18.46 -1.50 -8.99
CA LYS A 92 19.04 -0.17 -8.72
C LYS A 92 18.10 0.72 -7.92
N ARG A 93 16.78 0.60 -8.10
CA ARG A 93 15.81 1.27 -7.27
C ARG A 93 15.89 0.77 -5.82
N ARG A 94 15.86 -0.54 -5.61
CA ARG A 94 15.96 -1.16 -4.27
C ARG A 94 17.25 -0.78 -3.54
N VAL A 95 18.38 -0.78 -4.25
CA VAL A 95 19.68 -0.36 -3.68
C VAL A 95 19.67 1.11 -3.27
N ARG A 96 19.08 2.00 -4.09
CA ARG A 96 18.95 3.42 -3.72
C ARG A 96 18.03 3.60 -2.52
N ASP A 97 16.83 2.99 -2.55
CA ASP A 97 15.87 3.07 -1.47
C ASP A 97 16.46 2.57 -0.14
N ALA A 98 17.33 1.54 -0.21
CA ALA A 98 18.09 1.05 0.93
C ALA A 98 19.25 2.00 1.34
N SER A 99 19.87 2.73 0.41
CA SER A 99 20.96 3.68 0.70
C SER A 99 20.49 5.04 1.21
N GLU A 100 19.20 5.37 1.03
CA GLU A 100 18.56 6.59 1.55
C GLU A 100 18.15 6.48 3.02
N VAL A 101 18.33 5.30 3.65
CA VAL A 101 18.04 5.13 5.08
C VAL A 101 19.09 5.89 5.89
N SER A 102 18.68 6.92 6.63
CA SER A 102 19.58 7.71 7.45
C SER A 102 20.24 6.86 8.54
N GLU A 103 21.46 7.24 8.96
CA GLU A 103 22.18 6.57 10.06
C GLU A 103 21.35 6.55 11.36
N GLU A 104 20.55 7.58 11.61
CA GLU A 104 19.64 7.65 12.75
C GLU A 104 18.58 6.56 12.71
N VAL A 105 18.01 6.28 11.54
CA VAL A 105 17.03 5.20 11.34
C VAL A 105 17.71 3.85 11.57
N VAL A 106 18.90 3.63 11.01
CA VAL A 106 19.67 2.39 11.23
C VAL A 106 19.97 2.19 12.71
N LYS A 107 20.38 3.25 13.41
CA LYS A 107 20.65 3.23 14.86
C LYS A 107 19.41 2.91 15.68
N ALA A 108 18.27 3.54 15.33
CA ALA A 108 16.99 3.29 16.00
C ALA A 108 16.60 1.80 15.89
N PHE A 109 16.72 1.19 14.70
CA PHE A 109 16.36 -0.22 14.51
C PHE A 109 17.35 -1.23 15.10
N LYS A 110 18.58 -0.83 15.40
CA LYS A 110 19.52 -1.68 16.17
C LYS A 110 19.00 -1.96 17.58
N THR A 111 18.15 -1.13 18.15
CA THR A 111 17.54 -1.41 19.45
C THR A 111 16.67 -2.66 19.44
N ASN A 112 16.09 -3.01 18.30
CA ASN A 112 15.28 -4.22 18.13
C ASN A 112 16.08 -5.51 18.30
N ASP A 113 17.41 -5.47 18.13
CA ASP A 113 18.30 -6.62 18.23
C ASP A 113 18.30 -7.26 19.63
N LYS A 114 17.89 -6.50 20.65
CA LYS A 114 17.76 -7.01 22.01
C LYS A 114 16.61 -8.02 22.17
N TYR A 115 15.55 -7.87 21.35
CA TYR A 115 14.29 -8.59 21.52
C TYR A 115 14.11 -9.72 20.53
N PHE A 116 14.70 -9.63 19.36
CA PHE A 116 14.48 -10.58 18.28
C PHE A 116 15.73 -11.42 17.99
N SER A 117 15.60 -12.72 18.13
CA SER A 117 16.72 -13.66 17.98
C SER A 117 17.08 -13.96 16.53
N ASN A 118 16.19 -13.66 15.56
CA ASN A 118 16.44 -13.94 14.16
C ASN A 118 15.88 -12.86 13.21
N PRO A 119 16.38 -12.78 11.96
CA PRO A 119 15.96 -11.78 10.98
C PRO A 119 14.48 -11.86 10.60
N ILE A 120 13.87 -13.04 10.60
CA ILE A 120 12.46 -13.22 10.25
C ILE A 120 11.56 -12.58 11.30
N GLN A 121 11.87 -12.75 12.58
CA GLN A 121 11.13 -12.08 13.67
C GLN A 121 11.23 -10.56 13.56
N LYS A 122 12.42 -10.02 13.29
CA LYS A 122 12.61 -8.58 13.06
C LYS A 122 11.78 -8.09 11.89
N PHE A 123 11.82 -8.80 10.77
CA PHE A 123 11.05 -8.45 9.59
C PHE A 123 9.55 -8.45 9.89
N GLN A 124 9.03 -9.48 10.55
CA GLN A 124 7.62 -9.55 10.92
C GLN A 124 7.20 -8.43 11.88
N ALA A 125 8.04 -8.10 12.86
CA ALA A 125 7.77 -7.01 13.78
C ALA A 125 7.66 -5.67 13.04
N LEU A 126 8.57 -5.41 12.10
CA LEU A 126 8.55 -4.18 11.29
C LEU A 126 7.40 -4.15 10.28
N ASP A 127 7.13 -5.28 9.63
CA ASP A 127 6.12 -5.33 8.57
C ASP A 127 4.69 -5.35 9.12
N LYS A 128 4.44 -6.13 10.18
CA LYS A 128 3.10 -6.36 10.70
C LYS A 128 2.69 -5.48 11.87
N PHE A 129 3.63 -5.10 12.75
CA PHE A 129 3.30 -4.43 14.00
C PHE A 129 3.68 -2.96 14.02
N ALA A 130 4.84 -2.60 13.47
CA ALA A 130 5.35 -1.25 13.50
C ALA A 130 4.55 -0.33 12.57
N ARG A 131 4.04 0.77 13.10
CA ARG A 131 3.40 1.83 12.32
C ARG A 131 4.44 2.77 11.73
N TYR A 132 4.08 3.39 10.62
CA TYR A 132 4.90 4.46 10.05
C TYR A 132 4.62 5.78 10.76
N ASP A 133 5.65 6.37 11.34
CA ASP A 133 5.62 7.70 11.92
C ASP A 133 6.05 8.73 10.87
N HIS A 134 5.12 9.58 10.46
CA HIS A 134 5.37 10.60 9.44
C HIS A 134 6.27 11.73 9.92
N ASN A 135 6.33 11.98 11.23
CA ASN A 135 7.20 13.01 11.80
C ASN A 135 8.66 12.56 11.81
N LEU A 136 8.87 11.27 12.10
CA LEU A 136 10.19 10.66 12.12
C LEU A 136 10.59 10.06 10.76
N SER A 137 9.69 10.09 9.76
CA SER A 137 9.89 9.50 8.42
C SER A 137 10.38 8.06 8.45
N ARG A 138 9.96 7.28 9.45
CA ARG A 138 10.30 5.88 9.62
C ARG A 138 9.20 5.08 10.30
N ARG A 139 9.33 3.76 10.29
CA ARG A 139 8.49 2.91 11.14
C ARG A 139 8.91 2.98 12.60
N GLU A 140 7.98 2.65 13.49
CA GLU A 140 8.23 2.48 14.92
C GLU A 140 9.30 1.40 15.16
N THR A 141 10.12 1.60 16.19
CA THR A 141 10.90 0.50 16.79
C THR A 141 9.98 -0.42 17.58
N TRP A 142 10.49 -1.57 18.05
CA TRP A 142 9.69 -2.46 18.88
C TRP A 142 9.29 -1.81 20.20
N GLU A 143 10.20 -1.09 20.83
CA GLU A 143 9.92 -0.35 22.07
C GLU A 143 8.81 0.68 21.88
N GLU A 144 8.84 1.43 20.77
CA GLU A 144 7.79 2.41 20.43
C GLU A 144 6.45 1.74 20.16
N SER A 145 6.46 0.60 19.45
CA SER A 145 5.24 -0.18 19.21
C SER A 145 4.62 -0.70 20.51
N VAL A 146 5.44 -1.21 21.42
CA VAL A 146 4.99 -1.64 22.75
C VAL A 146 4.46 -0.47 23.56
N SER A 147 5.16 0.66 23.56
CA SER A 147 4.72 1.87 24.26
C SER A 147 3.36 2.37 23.75
N ARG A 148 3.14 2.35 22.43
CA ARG A 148 1.84 2.70 21.83
C ARG A 148 0.72 1.76 22.29
N VAL A 149 0.98 0.44 22.28
CA VAL A 149 0.01 -0.58 22.74
C VAL A 149 -0.34 -0.37 24.20
N MET A 150 0.67 -0.22 25.05
CA MET A 150 0.47 -0.01 26.48
C MET A 150 -0.24 1.31 26.77
N GLY A 151 0.11 2.38 26.06
CA GLY A 151 -0.54 3.68 26.18
C GLY A 151 -2.04 3.60 25.82
N PHE A 152 -2.38 2.92 24.73
CA PHE A 152 -3.77 2.71 24.34
C PHE A 152 -4.58 1.97 25.42
N PHE A 153 -4.05 0.90 25.99
CA PHE A 153 -4.74 0.16 27.03
C PHE A 153 -4.86 0.91 28.34
N LYS A 154 -3.81 1.64 28.74
CA LYS A 154 -3.85 2.49 29.94
C LYS A 154 -4.97 3.52 29.84
N GLU A 155 -4.99 4.26 28.75
CA GLU A 155 -6.02 5.28 28.47
C GLU A 155 -7.43 4.66 28.45
N HIS A 156 -7.61 3.52 27.77
CA HIS A 156 -8.90 2.86 27.73
C HIS A 156 -9.38 2.35 29.10
N CYS A 157 -8.47 1.83 29.92
CA CYS A 157 -8.79 1.40 31.29
C CYS A 157 -9.15 2.59 32.20
N GLU A 158 -8.44 3.72 32.05
CA GLU A 158 -8.75 4.95 32.76
C GLU A 158 -10.14 5.49 32.37
N GLU A 159 -10.47 5.55 31.10
CA GLU A 159 -11.78 5.94 30.59
C GLU A 159 -12.93 5.08 31.14
N LYS A 160 -12.66 3.78 31.36
CA LYS A 160 -13.61 2.81 31.91
C LYS A 160 -13.56 2.68 33.44
N SER A 161 -12.74 3.48 34.10
CA SER A 161 -12.52 3.44 35.55
C SER A 161 -12.07 2.07 36.06
N TYR A 162 -11.29 1.33 35.28
CA TYR A 162 -10.66 0.09 35.72
C TYR A 162 -9.40 0.40 36.53
N ASP A 163 -9.37 -0.07 37.77
CA ASP A 163 -8.21 0.10 38.66
C ASP A 163 -7.20 -1.03 38.43
N ILE A 164 -6.18 -0.74 37.62
CA ILE A 164 -5.08 -1.65 37.34
C ILE A 164 -3.81 -1.08 37.99
N THR A 165 -3.22 -1.85 38.92
CA THR A 165 -2.05 -1.39 39.64
C THR A 165 -0.84 -1.16 38.76
N LYS A 166 0.03 -0.24 39.16
CA LYS A 166 1.30 0.05 38.46
C LYS A 166 2.17 -1.19 38.29
N ALA A 167 2.15 -2.11 39.26
CA ALA A 167 2.88 -3.36 39.19
C ALA A 167 2.39 -4.26 38.06
N TRP A 168 1.07 -4.35 37.84
CA TRP A 168 0.49 -5.09 36.72
C TRP A 168 0.85 -4.47 35.38
N TRP A 169 0.78 -3.16 35.23
CA TRP A 169 1.21 -2.47 34.00
C TRP A 169 2.66 -2.78 33.66
N GLY A 170 3.57 -2.73 34.66
CA GLY A 170 4.97 -3.07 34.45
C GLY A 170 5.19 -4.53 34.02
N ARG A 171 4.41 -5.47 34.56
CA ARG A 171 4.47 -6.90 34.14
C ARG A 171 3.97 -7.11 32.72
N LEU A 172 2.86 -6.47 32.34
CA LEU A 172 2.31 -6.54 30.97
C LEU A 172 3.28 -5.96 29.95
N GLU A 173 3.82 -4.79 30.23
CA GLU A 173 4.81 -4.11 29.38
C GLU A 173 6.07 -4.97 29.20
N SER A 174 6.63 -5.46 30.31
CA SER A 174 7.79 -6.36 30.28
C SER A 174 7.51 -7.66 29.53
N GLY A 175 6.33 -8.26 29.74
CA GLY A 175 5.92 -9.48 29.07
C GLY A 175 5.83 -9.31 27.56
N LEU A 176 5.24 -8.21 27.11
CA LEU A 176 5.13 -7.87 25.68
C LEU A 176 6.49 -7.53 25.08
N LEU A 177 7.28 -6.70 25.78
CA LEU A 177 8.60 -6.25 25.31
C LEU A 177 9.55 -7.43 25.08
N ASN A 178 9.55 -8.38 26.03
CA ASN A 178 10.42 -9.56 26.00
C ASN A 178 9.79 -10.78 25.28
N LEU A 179 8.70 -10.59 24.56
CA LEU A 179 8.01 -11.64 23.78
C LEU A 179 7.52 -12.84 24.61
N GLN A 180 7.29 -12.64 25.91
CA GLN A 180 6.79 -13.68 26.81
C GLN A 180 5.28 -13.84 26.73
N SER A 181 4.58 -12.75 26.42
CA SER A 181 3.14 -12.71 26.19
C SER A 181 2.79 -11.63 25.19
N SER A 182 1.72 -11.83 24.44
CA SER A 182 1.23 -10.82 23.48
C SER A 182 -0.28 -10.87 23.38
N PRO A 183 -0.97 -9.74 23.24
CA PRO A 183 -2.33 -9.74 22.73
C PRO A 183 -2.33 -10.22 21.26
N SER A 184 -3.51 -10.27 20.64
CA SER A 184 -3.58 -10.67 19.21
C SER A 184 -2.71 -9.78 18.35
N MET A 185 -2.20 -10.32 17.22
CA MET A 185 -1.44 -9.56 16.23
C MET A 185 -2.19 -8.29 15.79
N ARG A 186 -3.49 -8.40 15.57
CA ARG A 186 -4.34 -7.28 15.18
C ARG A 186 -4.40 -6.20 16.26
N CYS A 187 -4.45 -6.60 17.51
CA CYS A 187 -4.41 -5.66 18.63
C CYS A 187 -3.08 -4.90 18.66
N VAL A 188 -1.94 -5.58 18.53
CA VAL A 188 -0.64 -4.93 18.48
C VAL A 188 -0.54 -3.97 17.27
N GLN A 189 -1.01 -4.40 16.11
CA GLN A 189 -0.98 -3.60 14.90
C GLN A 189 -1.88 -2.35 14.98
N MET A 190 -3.09 -2.49 15.53
CA MET A 190 -4.15 -1.49 15.42
C MET A 190 -4.33 -0.63 16.66
N ALA A 191 -3.72 -0.98 17.82
CA ALA A 191 -3.81 -0.19 19.05
C ALA A 191 -3.46 1.29 18.80
N GLY A 192 -4.25 2.19 19.38
CA GLY A 192 -4.17 3.64 19.19
C GLY A 192 -5.32 4.18 18.34
N PRO A 193 -5.12 5.20 17.49
CA PRO A 193 -6.20 5.92 16.80
C PRO A 193 -7.15 5.03 15.99
N ALA A 194 -6.66 3.92 15.42
CA ALA A 194 -7.50 3.01 14.65
C ALA A 194 -8.53 2.29 15.51
N LEU A 195 -8.11 1.73 16.68
CA LEU A 195 -9.03 1.07 17.60
C LEU A 195 -9.92 2.05 18.37
N LYS A 196 -9.45 3.28 18.64
CA LYS A 196 -10.31 4.34 19.19
C LYS A 196 -11.47 4.66 18.26
N ARG A 197 -11.22 4.68 16.94
CA ARG A 197 -12.25 4.93 15.94
C ARG A 197 -13.20 3.72 15.77
N CYS A 198 -12.65 2.52 15.68
CA CYS A 198 -13.44 1.31 15.44
C CYS A 198 -12.79 0.07 16.08
N HIS A 199 -13.41 -0.47 17.09
CA HIS A 199 -12.94 -1.65 17.83
C HIS A 199 -12.97 -2.94 16.98
N VAL A 200 -13.75 -3.01 15.91
CA VAL A 200 -13.82 -4.18 15.02
C VAL A 200 -12.44 -4.55 14.48
N GLY A 201 -11.56 -3.58 14.28
CA GLY A 201 -10.20 -3.81 13.80
C GLY A 201 -9.33 -4.73 14.68
N VAL A 202 -9.74 -5.03 15.93
CA VAL A 202 -9.01 -5.94 16.83
C VAL A 202 -9.25 -7.41 16.49
N TYR A 203 -10.34 -7.73 15.81
CA TYR A 203 -10.72 -9.09 15.47
C TYR A 203 -10.10 -9.53 14.14
N ASN A 204 -9.67 -10.77 14.06
CA ASN A 204 -9.14 -11.34 12.83
C ASN A 204 -10.24 -11.82 11.89
N CYS A 205 -11.29 -12.42 12.45
CA CYS A 205 -12.38 -13.07 11.72
C CYS A 205 -13.72 -12.76 12.36
N SER A 206 -14.76 -12.73 11.53
CA SER A 206 -16.16 -12.63 11.91
C SER A 206 -17.00 -13.52 11.01
N PHE A 207 -18.26 -13.66 11.33
CA PHE A 207 -19.23 -14.41 10.54
C PHE A 207 -20.59 -13.73 10.63
N GLN A 208 -21.35 -13.75 9.52
CA GLN A 208 -22.72 -13.25 9.50
C GLN A 208 -23.61 -14.02 8.51
N PHE A 209 -24.91 -13.93 8.71
CA PHE A 209 -25.92 -14.34 7.72
C PHE A 209 -26.24 -13.15 6.81
N LEU A 210 -26.25 -13.38 5.49
CA LEU A 210 -26.66 -12.39 4.53
C LEU A 210 -28.16 -12.47 4.29
N GLN A 211 -28.92 -11.48 4.73
CA GLN A 211 -30.38 -11.44 4.64
C GLN A 211 -30.91 -10.20 3.90
N SER A 212 -30.04 -9.22 3.70
CA SER A 212 -30.39 -7.95 3.06
C SER A 212 -29.18 -7.28 2.40
N THR A 213 -29.43 -6.24 1.60
CA THR A 213 -28.37 -5.38 1.06
C THR A 213 -27.60 -4.62 2.17
N GLN A 214 -28.24 -4.42 3.33
CA GLN A 214 -27.60 -3.84 4.49
C GLN A 214 -26.50 -4.74 5.04
N ASP A 215 -26.74 -6.04 5.13
CA ASP A 215 -25.75 -7.01 5.63
C ASP A 215 -24.52 -7.06 4.71
N LEU A 216 -24.71 -6.93 3.40
CA LEU A 216 -23.62 -6.82 2.43
C LEU A 216 -22.78 -5.55 2.63
N ALA A 217 -23.42 -4.43 2.96
CA ALA A 217 -22.72 -3.19 3.28
C ALA A 217 -21.96 -3.29 4.62
N GLU A 218 -22.53 -3.95 5.61
CA GLU A 218 -21.87 -4.22 6.90
C GLU A 218 -20.69 -5.18 6.74
N GLU A 219 -20.81 -6.20 5.87
CA GLU A 219 -19.71 -7.07 5.51
C GLU A 219 -18.56 -6.26 4.92
N LEU A 220 -18.84 -5.37 3.95
CA LEU A 220 -17.84 -4.49 3.37
C LEU A 220 -17.17 -3.61 4.45
N TYR A 221 -17.97 -3.05 5.37
CA TYR A 221 -17.44 -2.24 6.47
C TYR A 221 -16.45 -3.03 7.33
N ILE A 222 -16.80 -4.26 7.71
CA ILE A 222 -15.96 -5.13 8.53
C ILE A 222 -14.67 -5.51 7.77
N LEU A 223 -14.78 -5.87 6.49
CA LEU A 223 -13.63 -6.17 5.62
C LEU A 223 -12.70 -4.95 5.49
N MET A 224 -13.25 -3.74 5.36
CA MET A 224 -12.45 -2.51 5.31
C MET A 224 -11.75 -2.19 6.64
N GLN A 225 -12.22 -2.75 7.78
CA GLN A 225 -11.46 -2.70 9.02
C GLN A 225 -10.30 -3.73 9.06
N GLY A 226 -10.22 -4.61 8.04
CA GLY A 226 -9.20 -5.63 7.88
C GLY A 226 -9.53 -6.93 8.61
N THR A 227 -10.77 -7.12 9.04
CA THR A 227 -11.30 -8.35 9.63
C THR A 227 -11.86 -9.22 8.49
N GLY A 228 -11.47 -10.49 8.42
CA GLY A 228 -12.04 -11.44 7.47
C GLY A 228 -13.48 -11.75 7.85
N VAL A 229 -14.38 -11.80 6.87
CA VAL A 229 -15.80 -12.12 7.09
C VAL A 229 -16.14 -13.42 6.37
N GLY A 230 -16.61 -14.40 7.13
CA GLY A 230 -17.32 -15.55 6.59
C GLY A 230 -18.80 -15.24 6.55
N PHE A 231 -19.51 -15.74 5.55
CA PHE A 231 -20.96 -15.53 5.43
C PHE A 231 -21.68 -16.81 5.02
N SER A 232 -22.95 -16.87 5.37
CA SER A 232 -23.83 -17.97 4.96
C SER A 232 -24.78 -17.50 3.86
N VAL A 233 -25.00 -18.40 2.91
CA VAL A 233 -25.99 -18.25 1.83
C VAL A 233 -27.01 -19.41 1.86
N GLU A 234 -27.23 -19.97 3.04
CA GLU A 234 -28.20 -21.03 3.25
C GLU A 234 -29.62 -20.56 2.95
N TYR A 235 -30.41 -21.49 2.37
CA TYR A 235 -31.74 -21.14 1.87
C TYR A 235 -32.64 -20.50 2.93
N GLU A 236 -32.74 -21.13 4.11
CA GLU A 236 -33.64 -20.69 5.18
C GLU A 236 -33.21 -19.35 5.82
N TYR A 237 -31.91 -19.10 5.91
CA TYR A 237 -31.38 -17.95 6.63
C TYR A 237 -31.01 -16.77 5.71
N SER A 238 -30.78 -17.05 4.43
CA SER A 238 -30.32 -16.03 3.49
C SER A 238 -31.25 -15.91 2.28
N VAL A 239 -31.40 -16.96 1.47
CA VAL A 239 -32.06 -16.87 0.17
C VAL A 239 -33.54 -16.49 0.28
N GLU A 240 -34.27 -17.01 1.26
CA GLU A 240 -35.67 -16.63 1.51
C GLU A 240 -35.87 -15.18 1.96
N LYS A 241 -34.86 -14.59 2.58
CA LYS A 241 -34.94 -13.24 3.14
C LYS A 241 -34.68 -12.17 2.08
N PHE A 242 -33.82 -12.48 1.09
CA PHE A 242 -33.60 -11.55 0.00
C PHE A 242 -34.83 -11.43 -0.89
N SER A 243 -35.23 -10.18 -1.16
CA SER A 243 -36.24 -9.90 -2.16
C SER A 243 -35.72 -10.28 -3.56
N ARG A 244 -36.65 -10.69 -4.45
CA ARG A 244 -36.25 -10.97 -5.83
C ARG A 244 -35.82 -9.68 -6.53
N VAL A 245 -34.74 -9.76 -7.29
CA VAL A 245 -34.27 -8.66 -8.14
C VAL A 245 -35.36 -8.31 -9.16
N LYS A 246 -35.74 -7.03 -9.22
CA LYS A 246 -36.75 -6.53 -10.16
C LYS A 246 -36.14 -6.34 -11.54
N ARG A 247 -36.97 -6.46 -12.57
CA ARG A 247 -36.56 -6.16 -13.94
C ARG A 247 -36.11 -4.71 -14.06
N GLN A 248 -34.98 -4.49 -14.74
CA GLN A 248 -34.43 -3.17 -15.01
C GLN A 248 -35.47 -2.28 -15.71
N LYS A 249 -35.67 -1.10 -15.17
CA LYS A 249 -36.49 -0.04 -15.73
C LYS A 249 -35.60 0.94 -16.49
N LYS A 250 -36.15 1.50 -17.58
CA LYS A 250 -35.47 2.58 -18.32
C LYS A 250 -35.87 3.93 -17.71
N GLU A 251 -35.43 4.17 -16.48
CA GLU A 251 -35.59 5.46 -15.78
C GLU A 251 -34.19 6.16 -15.78
N GLU A 252 -34.18 7.48 -15.62
CA GLU A 252 -32.94 8.19 -15.42
C GLU A 252 -32.21 7.69 -14.15
N PRO A 253 -30.90 7.43 -14.22
CA PRO A 253 -30.17 6.98 -13.07
C PRO A 253 -30.15 8.04 -11.95
N SER A 254 -30.30 7.60 -10.71
CA SER A 254 -30.02 8.45 -9.56
C SER A 254 -28.51 8.75 -9.50
N HIS A 255 -28.14 9.87 -8.87
CA HIS A 255 -26.73 10.29 -8.76
C HIS A 255 -26.32 10.34 -7.29
N LEU A 256 -25.13 9.79 -6.97
CA LEU A 256 -24.58 9.78 -5.62
C LEU A 256 -23.11 10.21 -5.65
N VAL A 257 -22.78 11.22 -4.84
CA VAL A 257 -21.39 11.61 -4.58
C VAL A 257 -20.85 10.73 -3.46
N VAL A 258 -19.75 10.02 -3.72
CA VAL A 258 -19.14 9.10 -2.76
C VAL A 258 -18.24 9.88 -1.81
N GLU A 259 -18.46 9.74 -0.51
CA GLU A 259 -17.61 10.36 0.50
C GLU A 259 -16.30 9.57 0.69
N ASP A 260 -15.20 10.29 0.93
CA ASP A 260 -13.87 9.74 1.17
C ASP A 260 -13.73 9.18 2.60
N SER A 261 -14.55 8.20 2.93
CA SER A 261 -14.58 7.53 4.23
C SER A 261 -14.96 6.06 4.08
N THR A 262 -14.68 5.23 5.10
CA THR A 262 -15.13 3.83 5.13
C THR A 262 -16.65 3.75 5.04
N GLU A 263 -17.33 4.61 5.76
CA GLU A 263 -18.78 4.72 5.80
C GLU A 263 -19.32 5.13 4.42
N GLY A 264 -18.71 6.14 3.77
CA GLY A 264 -19.13 6.60 2.43
C GLY A 264 -19.02 5.51 1.36
N TRP A 265 -17.99 4.68 1.41
CA TRP A 265 -17.89 3.53 0.52
C TRP A 265 -18.98 2.49 0.77
N CYS A 266 -19.31 2.21 2.06
CA CYS A 266 -20.38 1.27 2.42
C CYS A 266 -21.75 1.79 2.03
N ASP A 267 -22.01 3.08 2.22
CA ASP A 267 -23.24 3.74 1.82
C ASP A 267 -23.42 3.75 0.30
N ALA A 268 -22.36 4.04 -0.45
CA ALA A 268 -22.37 3.97 -1.90
C ALA A 268 -22.64 2.54 -2.40
N TYR A 269 -21.98 1.55 -1.81
CA TYR A 269 -22.20 0.14 -2.13
C TYR A 269 -23.65 -0.29 -1.86
N LYS A 270 -24.18 0.05 -0.68
CA LYS A 270 -25.57 -0.20 -0.33
C LYS A 270 -26.55 0.47 -1.30
N ALA A 271 -26.34 1.75 -1.59
CA ALA A 271 -27.19 2.50 -2.51
C ALA A 271 -27.20 1.89 -3.91
N GLY A 272 -26.03 1.42 -4.39
CA GLY A 272 -25.92 0.68 -5.65
C GLY A 272 -26.72 -0.60 -5.64
N LEU A 273 -26.55 -1.42 -4.61
CA LEU A 273 -27.31 -2.67 -4.47
C LEU A 273 -28.82 -2.42 -4.41
N ASP A 274 -29.26 -1.46 -3.60
CA ASP A 274 -30.70 -1.14 -3.46
C ASP A 274 -31.30 -0.65 -4.79
N ALA A 275 -30.57 0.17 -5.54
CA ALA A 275 -31.00 0.64 -6.85
C ALA A 275 -31.13 -0.55 -7.82
N TRP A 276 -30.09 -1.35 -8.00
CA TRP A 276 -30.10 -2.49 -8.93
C TRP A 276 -31.09 -3.57 -8.54
N TRP A 277 -31.25 -3.86 -7.24
CA TRP A 277 -32.26 -4.80 -6.75
C TRP A 277 -33.69 -4.34 -7.05
N SER A 278 -33.92 -3.03 -6.96
CA SER A 278 -35.22 -2.42 -7.30
C SER A 278 -35.46 -2.24 -8.81
N GLY A 279 -34.48 -2.61 -9.65
CA GLY A 279 -34.53 -2.45 -11.11
C GLY A 279 -34.32 -1.01 -11.56
N LYS A 280 -33.61 -0.20 -10.77
CA LYS A 280 -33.19 1.16 -11.09
C LYS A 280 -31.70 1.19 -11.39
N ASP A 281 -31.25 2.31 -11.94
CA ASP A 281 -29.84 2.58 -12.17
C ASP A 281 -29.34 3.71 -11.29
N ILE A 282 -28.01 3.74 -11.05
CA ILE A 282 -27.35 4.75 -10.24
C ILE A 282 -25.97 5.04 -10.81
N THR A 283 -25.59 6.30 -10.80
CA THR A 283 -24.24 6.77 -11.17
C THR A 283 -23.52 7.30 -9.94
N PHE A 284 -22.24 7.03 -9.85
CA PHE A 284 -21.40 7.44 -8.73
C PHE A 284 -20.43 8.52 -9.16
N ASP A 285 -20.30 9.56 -8.34
CA ASP A 285 -19.28 10.59 -8.48
C ASP A 285 -18.18 10.35 -7.43
N TYR A 286 -16.98 10.07 -7.88
CA TYR A 286 -15.81 9.81 -7.06
C TYR A 286 -14.88 11.02 -6.89
N SER A 287 -15.33 12.23 -7.28
CA SER A 287 -14.50 13.44 -7.26
C SER A 287 -13.95 13.81 -5.87
N ASN A 288 -14.63 13.36 -4.80
CA ASN A 288 -14.20 13.59 -3.42
C ASN A 288 -13.18 12.55 -2.91
N ILE A 289 -12.94 11.48 -3.65
CA ILE A 289 -12.01 10.42 -3.22
C ILE A 289 -10.57 10.92 -3.31
N ARG A 290 -9.79 10.69 -2.26
CA ARG A 290 -8.38 11.06 -2.20
C ARG A 290 -7.55 10.35 -3.27
N GLU A 291 -6.53 11.02 -3.76
CA GLU A 291 -5.61 10.48 -4.75
C GLU A 291 -4.82 9.27 -4.25
N ALA A 292 -4.43 8.39 -5.19
CA ALA A 292 -3.53 7.29 -4.93
C ALA A 292 -2.23 7.75 -4.27
N GLY A 293 -1.76 7.01 -3.27
CA GLY A 293 -0.54 7.33 -2.54
C GLY A 293 -0.72 8.30 -1.36
N THR A 294 -1.90 8.89 -1.17
CA THR A 294 -2.20 9.75 -0.01
C THR A 294 -2.02 8.96 1.30
N PRO A 295 -1.28 9.48 2.31
CA PRO A 295 -1.06 8.80 3.58
C PRO A 295 -2.37 8.56 4.35
N LEU A 296 -2.56 7.34 4.86
CA LEU A 296 -3.68 6.98 5.71
C LEU A 296 -3.34 7.26 7.18
N LYS A 297 -3.88 8.34 7.73
CA LYS A 297 -3.52 8.83 9.09
C LYS A 297 -3.91 7.87 10.21
N THR A 298 -5.00 7.14 10.06
CA THR A 298 -5.58 6.31 11.14
C THR A 298 -5.02 4.89 11.16
N LYS A 299 -4.97 4.23 10.01
CA LYS A 299 -4.57 2.82 9.88
C LYS A 299 -3.11 2.64 9.44
N GLY A 300 -2.47 3.72 8.99
CA GLY A 300 -1.17 3.68 8.34
C GLY A 300 -1.26 3.17 6.90
N GLY A 301 -0.15 3.29 6.16
CA GLY A 301 -0.12 2.96 4.73
C GLY A 301 -0.56 4.12 3.84
N LYS A 302 -0.89 3.79 2.59
CA LYS A 302 -1.26 4.76 1.55
C LYS A 302 -2.58 4.37 0.91
N ALA A 303 -3.33 5.36 0.46
CA ALA A 303 -4.56 5.15 -0.31
C ALA A 303 -4.26 4.48 -1.66
N SER A 304 -5.20 3.68 -2.14
CA SER A 304 -5.13 3.07 -3.48
C SER A 304 -5.54 4.05 -4.59
N GLY A 305 -6.28 5.08 -4.23
CA GLY A 305 -6.91 6.01 -5.16
C GLY A 305 -8.31 5.60 -5.51
#